data_3b4a758937da917cdb2ab097c81202b1
#
_entry.id   3b4a758937da917cdb2ab097c81202b1
#
_cell.length_a   1.000
_cell.length_b   1.000
_cell.length_c   1.000
_cell.angle_alpha   90.00
_cell.angle_beta   90.00
_cell.angle_gamma   90.00
#
_symmetry.space_group_name_H-M   'P 1'
#
loop_
_entity.id
_entity.type
_entity.pdbx_description
1 polymer ?
#
loop_
_entity_poly.entity_id
_entity_poly.type
_entity_poly.pdbx_seq_one_letter_code
_entity_poly.pdbx_strand_id
1 'polypeptide(L)'
;MTAPLKVLFLAAEVAPFAKTGGLADVAGALPKALHDLGVDIRVCMPRYQRVDPVRFGLQKVLDPFPVPMDDTTEPVAIYQATIGRGVPVYFVDNDRYFGSREGIYGYPDDGERFVLYCRAALEMLRRLNWQPDIIHCNDWHTGIVPNWLKTIYKDDPFFARTATVFTIHNLQYQGIFGFRVLEVAGLDEYGFIYHPQIAELANVVDLLARGIHFADVINTVSERYAKEILTPEYGEKLDPLLRDRQDRLFGILNGLDYEEYNPATDKYIVRNFDREHLDLRIENKLALQREAGLPEDPLVPLIGMVSRLADQKGFDLLAQIFDALMDALPIQFVLLGTGDQHYHNLFQKFARDYAGRCAVLLTFNTPLAQRIYAGSDMFLMPSRFEPCGLGQMIAMRYGSIPIVRATGGLADTVQDFNPRTGEGTGFAFEHYHAMDLFAAITRAVENYKYPATWRMLQERDMALDFSWNRSARKYLELYYKALEFRGVPAPAAPAAES
;
A
#
# COMPACT_ATOMS: atom_id res chain seq x y z
N MET A 1 -1.31 36.15 -0.98
CA MET A 1 -1.16 34.69 -0.72
C MET A 1 -1.77 33.98 -1.92
N THR A 2 -1.02 33.11 -2.58
CA THR A 2 -1.50 32.27 -3.67
C THR A 2 -2.47 31.23 -3.10
N ALA A 3 -3.55 30.91 -3.83
CA ALA A 3 -4.50 29.89 -3.37
C ALA A 3 -3.82 28.52 -3.29
N PRO A 4 -4.06 27.72 -2.22
CA PRO A 4 -3.48 26.39 -2.11
C PRO A 4 -4.01 25.46 -3.21
N LEU A 5 -3.16 24.52 -3.64
CA LEU A 5 -3.57 23.44 -4.56
C LEU A 5 -4.65 22.60 -3.88
N LYS A 6 -5.79 22.39 -4.57
CA LYS A 6 -6.94 21.65 -4.06
C LYS A 6 -6.95 20.23 -4.61
N VAL A 7 -6.90 19.25 -3.72
CA VAL A 7 -6.86 17.83 -4.09
C VAL A 7 -8.00 17.05 -3.43
N LEU A 8 -8.81 16.37 -4.25
CA LEU A 8 -9.70 15.31 -3.77
C LEU A 8 -8.97 13.97 -3.88
N PHE A 9 -8.81 13.30 -2.76
CA PHE A 9 -8.17 11.98 -2.68
C PHE A 9 -9.24 10.90 -2.50
N LEU A 10 -9.45 10.07 -3.53
CA LEU A 10 -10.45 9.00 -3.54
C LEU A 10 -9.79 7.67 -3.20
N ALA A 11 -10.29 6.98 -2.19
CA ALA A 11 -9.79 5.65 -1.81
C ALA A 11 -10.93 4.76 -1.28
N ALA A 12 -10.86 3.47 -1.59
CA ALA A 12 -11.80 2.49 -1.04
C ALA A 12 -11.55 2.19 0.45
N GLU A 13 -10.34 2.42 0.92
CA GLU A 13 -9.91 2.18 2.30
C GLU A 13 -9.12 3.39 2.82
N VAL A 14 -9.33 3.75 4.07
CA VAL A 14 -8.59 4.82 4.78
C VAL A 14 -8.40 4.42 6.24
N ALA A 15 -7.15 4.32 6.71
CA ALA A 15 -6.89 4.12 8.13
C ALA A 15 -7.16 5.43 8.91
N PRO A 16 -7.73 5.35 10.12
CA PRO A 16 -8.05 4.17 10.92
C PRO A 16 -9.48 3.61 10.70
N PHE A 17 -10.25 4.13 9.74
CA PHE A 17 -11.69 3.85 9.58
C PHE A 17 -11.96 2.44 9.00
N ALA A 18 -11.27 2.10 7.92
CA ALA A 18 -11.39 0.81 7.28
C ALA A 18 -10.05 0.40 6.64
N LYS A 19 -9.60 -0.84 6.90
CA LYS A 19 -8.31 -1.34 6.43
C LYS A 19 -8.39 -2.84 6.17
N THR A 20 -7.93 -3.24 5.00
CA THR A 20 -7.61 -4.62 4.62
C THR A 20 -6.17 -4.75 4.10
N GLY A 21 -5.60 -3.68 3.55
CA GLY A 21 -4.28 -3.69 2.93
C GLY A 21 -3.53 -2.37 3.03
N GLY A 22 -2.43 -2.26 2.29
CA GLY A 22 -1.54 -1.10 2.30
C GLY A 22 -2.15 0.18 1.74
N LEU A 23 -3.23 0.09 0.92
CA LEU A 23 -3.96 1.26 0.45
C LEU A 23 -4.47 2.11 1.61
N ALA A 24 -5.01 1.47 2.65
CA ALA A 24 -5.51 2.18 3.83
C ALA A 24 -4.42 2.98 4.55
N ASP A 25 -3.20 2.43 4.64
CA ASP A 25 -2.06 3.11 5.26
C ASP A 25 -1.66 4.33 4.44
N VAL A 26 -1.59 4.20 3.12
CA VAL A 26 -1.31 5.33 2.22
C VAL A 26 -2.38 6.42 2.35
N ALA A 27 -3.65 6.04 2.28
CA ALA A 27 -4.77 6.98 2.33
C ALA A 27 -4.95 7.63 3.72
N GLY A 28 -4.45 6.99 4.78
CA GLY A 28 -4.42 7.54 6.14
C GLY A 28 -3.21 8.44 6.43
N ALA A 29 -2.12 8.34 5.64
CA ALA A 29 -0.87 9.02 5.95
C ALA A 29 -0.43 10.06 4.90
N LEU A 30 -0.47 9.73 3.60
CA LEU A 30 -0.09 10.68 2.53
C LEU A 30 -0.89 11.99 2.56
N PRO A 31 -2.23 12.00 2.78
CA PRO A 31 -2.97 13.25 2.86
C PRO A 31 -2.52 14.16 4.02
N LYS A 32 -2.13 13.58 5.16
CA LYS A 32 -1.58 14.36 6.29
C LYS A 32 -0.29 15.07 5.89
N ALA A 33 0.63 14.35 5.25
CA ALA A 33 1.91 14.90 4.82
C ALA A 33 1.76 15.95 3.71
N LEU A 34 0.81 15.78 2.79
CA LEU A 34 0.49 16.78 1.76
C LEU A 34 -0.16 18.03 2.37
N HIS A 35 -1.03 17.86 3.37
CA HIS A 35 -1.61 18.98 4.10
C HIS A 35 -0.53 19.81 4.83
N ASP A 36 0.45 19.15 5.45
CA ASP A 36 1.58 19.82 6.09
C ASP A 36 2.48 20.59 5.07
N LEU A 37 2.42 20.23 3.78
CA LEU A 37 3.04 20.97 2.68
C LEU A 37 2.15 22.11 2.11
N GLY A 38 1.00 22.38 2.74
CA GLY A 38 0.10 23.48 2.36
C GLY A 38 -0.91 23.14 1.27
N VAL A 39 -1.16 21.87 0.97
CA VAL A 39 -2.19 21.41 0.04
C VAL A 39 -3.56 21.41 0.75
N ASP A 40 -4.61 22.01 0.15
CA ASP A 40 -6.01 21.82 0.57
C ASP A 40 -6.47 20.43 0.08
N ILE A 41 -6.12 19.40 0.83
CA ILE A 41 -6.44 18.01 0.50
C ILE A 41 -7.65 17.53 1.30
N ARG A 42 -8.57 16.86 0.63
CA ARG A 42 -9.76 16.24 1.21
C ARG A 42 -9.83 14.80 0.76
N VAL A 43 -10.08 13.89 1.70
CA VAL A 43 -10.19 12.46 1.44
C VAL A 43 -11.65 12.08 1.33
N CYS A 44 -11.98 11.12 0.46
CA CYS A 44 -13.33 10.56 0.38
C CYS A 44 -13.25 9.03 0.31
N MET A 45 -14.14 8.35 1.05
CA MET A 45 -14.27 6.90 1.10
C MET A 45 -15.73 6.46 1.29
N PRO A 46 -16.09 5.20 1.00
CA PRO A 46 -17.41 4.67 1.39
C PRO A 46 -17.56 4.53 2.90
N ARG A 47 -18.77 4.75 3.43
CA ARG A 47 -19.10 4.48 4.83
C ARG A 47 -19.53 3.02 5.00
N TYR A 48 -18.58 2.16 5.21
CA TYR A 48 -18.84 0.74 5.49
C TYR A 48 -19.49 0.53 6.86
N GLN A 49 -20.17 -0.60 7.07
CA GLN A 49 -20.80 -0.97 8.34
C GLN A 49 -19.86 -0.83 9.54
N ARG A 50 -18.59 -1.22 9.38
CA ARG A 50 -17.56 -1.12 10.43
C ARG A 50 -17.14 0.30 10.80
N VAL A 51 -17.51 1.31 10.00
CA VAL A 51 -17.25 2.72 10.29
C VAL A 51 -18.36 3.22 11.21
N ASP A 52 -18.14 3.05 12.50
CA ASP A 52 -19.09 3.46 13.54
C ASP A 52 -19.12 4.99 13.68
N PRO A 53 -20.26 5.64 13.43
CA PRO A 53 -20.37 7.09 13.49
C PRO A 53 -20.07 7.69 14.86
N VAL A 54 -20.42 6.99 15.94
CA VAL A 54 -20.19 7.46 17.33
C VAL A 54 -18.70 7.35 17.67
N ARG A 55 -18.11 6.19 17.41
CA ARG A 55 -16.68 5.93 17.68
C ARG A 55 -15.77 6.93 16.97
N PHE A 56 -16.08 7.27 15.73
CA PHE A 56 -15.27 8.15 14.92
C PHE A 56 -15.76 9.60 14.87
N GLY A 57 -16.80 9.93 15.62
CA GLY A 57 -17.35 11.28 15.72
C GLY A 57 -17.84 11.84 14.38
N LEU A 58 -18.47 11.00 13.54
CA LEU A 58 -18.92 11.41 12.22
C LEU A 58 -20.03 12.47 12.33
N GLN A 59 -19.89 13.55 11.57
CA GLN A 59 -20.90 14.58 11.44
C GLN A 59 -21.53 14.53 10.06
N LYS A 60 -22.86 14.56 9.98
CA LYS A 60 -23.54 14.65 8.67
C LYS A 60 -23.38 16.05 8.10
N VAL A 61 -22.84 16.14 6.90
CA VAL A 61 -22.60 17.42 6.20
C VAL A 61 -23.49 17.64 4.97
N LEU A 62 -24.01 16.57 4.38
CA LEU A 62 -25.06 16.63 3.37
C LEU A 62 -26.15 15.62 3.69
N ASP A 63 -27.41 16.10 3.66
CA ASP A 63 -28.59 15.24 3.73
C ASP A 63 -28.72 14.38 2.48
N PRO A 64 -29.50 13.29 2.50
CA PRO A 64 -29.63 12.39 1.38
C PRO A 64 -30.02 13.11 0.09
N PHE A 65 -29.25 12.89 -0.96
CA PHE A 65 -29.50 13.39 -2.31
C PHE A 65 -29.47 12.23 -3.31
N PRO A 66 -30.23 12.34 -4.42
CA PRO A 66 -30.26 11.28 -5.42
C PRO A 66 -28.96 11.27 -6.23
N VAL A 67 -28.38 10.07 -6.38
CA VAL A 67 -27.23 9.80 -7.25
C VAL A 67 -27.70 8.90 -8.39
N PRO A 68 -27.55 9.31 -9.66
CA PRO A 68 -27.99 8.49 -10.79
C PRO A 68 -27.24 7.17 -10.90
N MET A 69 -27.99 6.09 -11.15
CA MET A 69 -27.50 4.74 -11.35
C MET A 69 -28.33 4.09 -12.46
N ASP A 70 -27.93 4.28 -13.73
CA ASP A 70 -28.72 3.87 -14.89
C ASP A 70 -30.13 4.53 -14.88
N ASP A 71 -31.18 3.74 -14.98
CA ASP A 71 -32.61 4.17 -14.97
C ASP A 71 -33.10 4.57 -13.56
N THR A 72 -32.30 4.39 -12.53
CA THR A 72 -32.67 4.63 -11.12
C THR A 72 -31.79 5.67 -10.46
N THR A 73 -32.16 6.03 -9.24
CA THR A 73 -31.31 6.85 -8.37
C THR A 73 -31.18 6.19 -7.01
N GLU A 74 -29.98 6.31 -6.42
CA GLU A 74 -29.73 5.85 -5.05
C GLU A 74 -29.59 7.07 -4.12
N PRO A 75 -30.26 7.08 -2.96
CA PRO A 75 -30.08 8.14 -1.97
C PRO A 75 -28.73 8.01 -1.28
N VAL A 76 -27.95 9.07 -1.28
CA VAL A 76 -26.64 9.13 -0.63
C VAL A 76 -26.57 10.31 0.32
N ALA A 77 -26.16 10.09 1.55
CA ALA A 77 -25.78 11.13 2.50
C ALA A 77 -24.25 11.22 2.59
N ILE A 78 -23.73 12.37 3.01
CA ILE A 78 -22.31 12.55 3.26
C ILE A 78 -22.08 12.85 4.73
N TYR A 79 -21.20 12.07 5.32
CA TYR A 79 -20.65 12.33 6.65
C TYR A 79 -19.19 12.79 6.55
N GLN A 80 -18.69 13.40 7.60
CA GLN A 80 -17.32 13.89 7.69
C GLN A 80 -16.72 13.57 9.04
N ALA A 81 -15.43 13.25 9.04
CA ALA A 81 -14.53 13.26 10.18
C ALA A 81 -13.21 13.92 9.75
N THR A 82 -12.19 13.84 10.59
CA THR A 82 -10.85 14.35 10.28
C THR A 82 -9.78 13.33 10.63
N ILE A 83 -8.65 13.39 9.93
CA ILE A 83 -7.41 12.68 10.28
C ILE A 83 -6.28 13.67 10.49
N GLY A 84 -5.29 13.29 11.29
CA GLY A 84 -4.13 14.11 11.58
C GLY A 84 -4.50 15.50 12.11
N ARG A 85 -3.88 16.53 11.55
CA ARG A 85 -4.07 17.93 11.97
C ARG A 85 -5.24 18.64 11.27
N GLY A 86 -6.30 17.89 10.97
CA GLY A 86 -7.53 18.50 10.45
C GLY A 86 -7.82 18.24 8.97
N VAL A 87 -7.20 17.21 8.36
CA VAL A 87 -7.54 16.79 6.99
C VAL A 87 -8.97 16.22 6.97
N PRO A 88 -9.91 16.80 6.20
CA PRO A 88 -11.27 16.30 6.12
C PRO A 88 -11.33 14.93 5.43
N VAL A 89 -12.09 14.02 6.02
CA VAL A 89 -12.44 12.73 5.41
C VAL A 89 -13.95 12.68 5.23
N TYR A 90 -14.41 12.60 3.99
CA TYR A 90 -15.81 12.45 3.65
C TYR A 90 -16.18 10.99 3.48
N PHE A 91 -17.37 10.61 3.94
CA PHE A 91 -17.90 9.26 3.87
C PHE A 91 -19.17 9.26 3.02
N VAL A 92 -19.14 8.52 1.94
CA VAL A 92 -20.31 8.27 1.09
C VAL A 92 -21.16 7.21 1.79
N ASP A 93 -22.31 7.65 2.31
CA ASP A 93 -23.24 6.81 3.05
C ASP A 93 -24.40 6.36 2.17
N ASN A 94 -24.47 5.07 1.92
CA ASN A 94 -25.61 4.38 1.30
C ASN A 94 -25.72 3.01 1.98
N ASP A 95 -26.86 2.74 2.61
CA ASP A 95 -27.05 1.52 3.39
C ASP A 95 -27.03 0.27 2.51
N ARG A 96 -27.69 0.29 1.36
CA ARG A 96 -27.79 -0.85 0.42
C ARG A 96 -26.41 -1.36 -0.02
N TYR A 97 -25.52 -0.45 -0.39
CA TYR A 97 -24.23 -0.82 -0.99
C TYR A 97 -23.10 -0.90 0.02
N PHE A 98 -23.17 -0.17 1.15
CA PHE A 98 -22.07 -0.08 2.10
C PHE A 98 -22.47 -0.30 3.55
N GLY A 99 -23.52 0.39 4.03
CA GLY A 99 -23.83 0.46 5.46
C GLY A 99 -24.32 -0.84 6.07
N SER A 100 -25.02 -1.68 5.30
CA SER A 100 -25.53 -2.99 5.76
C SER A 100 -24.58 -4.17 5.46
N ARG A 101 -23.38 -3.91 4.91
CA ARG A 101 -22.46 -4.95 4.47
C ARG A 101 -21.24 -5.07 5.38
N GLU A 102 -20.96 -6.30 5.79
CA GLU A 102 -19.88 -6.64 6.73
C GLU A 102 -18.49 -6.49 6.10
N GLY A 103 -18.35 -6.98 4.87
CA GLY A 103 -17.09 -6.93 4.10
C GLY A 103 -16.89 -5.62 3.34
N ILE A 104 -15.62 -5.27 3.12
CA ILE A 104 -15.26 -4.15 2.25
C ILE A 104 -15.38 -4.56 0.78
N TYR A 105 -14.99 -5.78 0.43
CA TYR A 105 -14.93 -6.35 -0.92
C TYR A 105 -15.57 -7.74 -0.99
N GLY A 106 -15.67 -8.25 -2.21
CA GLY A 106 -16.06 -9.63 -2.50
C GLY A 106 -17.55 -9.82 -2.76
N TYR A 107 -18.26 -8.77 -3.11
CA TYR A 107 -19.67 -8.85 -3.50
C TYR A 107 -19.83 -8.89 -5.02
N PRO A 108 -20.82 -9.63 -5.55
CA PRO A 108 -21.05 -9.71 -6.99
C PRO A 108 -21.31 -8.35 -7.67
N ASP A 109 -21.82 -7.39 -6.92
CA ASP A 109 -22.12 -6.02 -7.36
C ASP A 109 -21.02 -4.99 -7.00
N ASP A 110 -19.80 -5.44 -6.73
CA ASP A 110 -18.70 -4.53 -6.39
C ASP A 110 -18.45 -3.46 -7.48
N GLY A 111 -18.61 -3.79 -8.76
CA GLY A 111 -18.52 -2.80 -9.84
C GLY A 111 -19.53 -1.66 -9.68
N GLU A 112 -20.79 -1.98 -9.44
CA GLU A 112 -21.87 -0.99 -9.26
C GLU A 112 -21.68 -0.15 -8.00
N ARG A 113 -21.28 -0.80 -6.89
CA ARG A 113 -21.03 -0.13 -5.60
C ARG A 113 -19.99 0.98 -5.72
N PHE A 114 -18.87 0.67 -6.37
CA PHE A 114 -17.80 1.65 -6.52
C PHE A 114 -18.09 2.69 -7.59
N VAL A 115 -18.92 2.37 -8.58
CA VAL A 115 -19.49 3.39 -9.48
C VAL A 115 -20.37 4.38 -8.70
N LEU A 116 -21.28 3.89 -7.83
CA LEU A 116 -22.08 4.77 -6.94
C LEU A 116 -21.17 5.65 -6.08
N TYR A 117 -20.18 5.07 -5.44
CA TYR A 117 -19.22 5.79 -4.60
C TYR A 117 -18.54 6.94 -5.35
N CYS A 118 -18.00 6.64 -6.52
CA CYS A 118 -17.28 7.62 -7.32
C CYS A 118 -18.22 8.74 -7.80
N ARG A 119 -19.43 8.39 -8.26
CA ARG A 119 -20.41 9.39 -8.71
C ARG A 119 -20.89 10.28 -7.56
N ALA A 120 -21.17 9.68 -6.41
CA ALA A 120 -21.54 10.41 -5.20
C ALA A 120 -20.45 11.38 -4.76
N ALA A 121 -19.17 10.97 -4.85
CA ALA A 121 -18.03 11.84 -4.54
C ALA A 121 -17.97 13.07 -5.48
N LEU A 122 -18.20 12.90 -6.78
CA LEU A 122 -18.23 14.03 -7.74
C LEU A 122 -19.44 14.94 -7.49
N GLU A 123 -20.62 14.38 -7.22
CA GLU A 123 -21.83 15.15 -6.89
C GLU A 123 -21.70 15.90 -5.55
N MET A 124 -21.02 15.32 -4.56
CA MET A 124 -20.67 15.97 -3.30
C MET A 124 -19.88 17.25 -3.53
N LEU A 125 -18.89 17.25 -4.43
CA LEU A 125 -18.06 18.42 -4.73
C LEU A 125 -18.90 19.62 -5.18
N ARG A 126 -19.90 19.37 -6.04
CA ARG A 126 -20.82 20.41 -6.53
C ARG A 126 -21.66 20.98 -5.39
N ARG A 127 -22.19 20.10 -4.53
CA ARG A 127 -23.04 20.51 -3.39
C ARG A 127 -22.27 21.27 -2.33
N LEU A 128 -20.99 20.94 -2.13
CA LEU A 128 -20.09 21.65 -1.23
C LEU A 128 -19.50 22.92 -1.88
N ASN A 129 -19.78 23.16 -3.18
CA ASN A 129 -19.17 24.24 -3.96
C ASN A 129 -17.64 24.30 -3.82
N TRP A 130 -17.01 23.09 -3.83
CA TRP A 130 -15.56 22.97 -3.73
C TRP A 130 -15.01 22.26 -4.96
N GLN A 131 -14.38 23.05 -5.85
CA GLN A 131 -13.81 22.58 -7.10
C GLN A 131 -12.34 22.20 -6.88
N PRO A 132 -11.96 20.92 -7.08
CA PRO A 132 -10.56 20.48 -6.98
C PRO A 132 -9.77 20.82 -8.23
N ASP A 133 -8.47 21.09 -8.05
CA ASP A 133 -7.49 21.15 -9.13
C ASP A 133 -7.09 19.74 -9.58
N ILE A 134 -7.04 18.81 -8.61
CA ILE A 134 -6.66 17.41 -8.81
C ILE A 134 -7.72 16.49 -8.20
N ILE A 135 -8.07 15.42 -8.93
CA ILE A 135 -8.70 14.24 -8.34
C ILE A 135 -7.67 13.10 -8.39
N HIS A 136 -7.23 12.67 -7.21
CA HIS A 136 -6.32 11.57 -7.05
C HIS A 136 -7.10 10.28 -6.81
N CYS A 137 -7.12 9.41 -7.80
CA CYS A 137 -7.81 8.14 -7.83
C CYS A 137 -6.88 6.99 -7.43
N ASN A 138 -7.35 6.04 -6.63
CA ASN A 138 -6.55 4.93 -6.13
C ASN A 138 -7.17 3.59 -6.50
N ASP A 139 -6.46 2.74 -7.22
CA ASP A 139 -6.83 1.40 -7.70
C ASP A 139 -8.13 1.37 -8.52
N TRP A 140 -8.54 0.16 -8.93
CA TRP A 140 -9.69 -0.08 -9.80
C TRP A 140 -11.00 0.53 -9.27
N HIS A 141 -11.16 0.63 -7.95
CA HIS A 141 -12.36 1.17 -7.30
C HIS A 141 -12.71 2.59 -7.75
N THR A 142 -11.70 3.34 -8.17
CA THR A 142 -11.83 4.74 -8.59
C THR A 142 -11.47 4.97 -10.06
N GLY A 143 -11.15 3.90 -10.79
CA GLY A 143 -10.70 3.97 -12.19
C GLY A 143 -11.73 4.51 -13.18
N ILE A 144 -13.02 4.53 -12.80
CA ILE A 144 -14.08 5.11 -13.62
C ILE A 144 -14.03 6.65 -13.66
N VAL A 145 -13.46 7.30 -12.64
CA VAL A 145 -13.46 8.77 -12.53
C VAL A 145 -12.66 9.44 -13.65
N PRO A 146 -11.40 9.04 -13.96
CA PRO A 146 -10.70 9.59 -15.12
C PRO A 146 -11.45 9.43 -16.43
N ASN A 147 -12.15 8.29 -16.60
CA ASN A 147 -12.97 8.04 -17.78
C ASN A 147 -14.10 9.07 -17.90
N TRP A 148 -14.85 9.32 -16.82
CA TRP A 148 -15.92 10.33 -16.83
C TRP A 148 -15.41 11.73 -17.16
N LEU A 149 -14.28 12.15 -16.63
CA LEU A 149 -13.71 13.48 -16.88
C LEU A 149 -13.23 13.66 -18.33
N LYS A 150 -13.03 12.58 -19.07
CA LYS A 150 -12.64 12.58 -20.50
C LYS A 150 -13.83 12.30 -21.45
N THR A 151 -15.00 11.94 -20.91
CA THR A 151 -16.21 11.60 -21.67
C THR A 151 -17.38 12.48 -21.25
N ILE A 152 -18.26 12.01 -20.37
CA ILE A 152 -19.53 12.67 -20.01
C ILE A 152 -19.35 14.03 -19.32
N TYR A 153 -18.23 14.25 -18.61
CA TYR A 153 -17.91 15.53 -17.96
C TYR A 153 -16.85 16.35 -18.71
N LYS A 154 -16.53 15.96 -19.96
CA LYS A 154 -15.46 16.61 -20.74
C LYS A 154 -15.69 18.12 -20.91
N ASP A 155 -16.95 18.52 -21.19
CA ASP A 155 -17.33 19.90 -21.44
C ASP A 155 -18.03 20.57 -20.24
N ASP A 156 -17.99 19.90 -19.09
CA ASP A 156 -18.57 20.42 -17.86
C ASP A 156 -17.67 21.50 -17.24
N PRO A 157 -18.17 22.75 -17.10
CA PRO A 157 -17.36 23.86 -16.58
C PRO A 157 -16.80 23.60 -15.18
N PHE A 158 -17.48 22.79 -14.37
CA PHE A 158 -17.04 22.49 -13.01
C PHE A 158 -15.77 21.62 -13.01
N PHE A 159 -15.61 20.69 -13.97
CA PHE A 159 -14.45 19.80 -14.05
C PHE A 159 -13.47 20.15 -15.16
N ALA A 160 -13.72 21.18 -15.96
CA ALA A 160 -12.91 21.52 -17.13
C ALA A 160 -11.42 21.71 -16.81
N ARG A 161 -11.11 22.22 -15.62
CA ARG A 161 -9.74 22.48 -15.15
C ARG A 161 -9.18 21.38 -14.24
N THR A 162 -9.97 20.39 -13.86
CA THR A 162 -9.55 19.32 -12.95
C THR A 162 -8.70 18.29 -13.67
N ALA A 163 -7.48 18.05 -13.20
CA ALA A 163 -6.63 16.98 -13.68
C ALA A 163 -6.78 15.71 -12.82
N THR A 164 -6.41 14.56 -13.38
CA THR A 164 -6.51 13.27 -12.71
C THR A 164 -5.13 12.63 -12.51
N VAL A 165 -4.89 12.14 -11.31
CA VAL A 165 -3.78 11.23 -10.98
C VAL A 165 -4.39 9.88 -10.62
N PHE A 166 -3.88 8.81 -11.23
CA PHE A 166 -4.34 7.45 -11.00
C PHE A 166 -3.21 6.60 -10.45
N THR A 167 -3.33 6.16 -9.18
CA THR A 167 -2.33 5.34 -8.51
C THR A 167 -2.69 3.86 -8.55
N ILE A 168 -1.75 3.04 -9.03
CA ILE A 168 -1.79 1.58 -9.01
C ILE A 168 -1.02 1.09 -7.79
N HIS A 169 -1.74 0.56 -6.78
CA HIS A 169 -1.11 -0.03 -5.60
C HIS A 169 -0.72 -1.48 -5.83
N ASN A 170 -1.56 -2.24 -6.54
CA ASN A 170 -1.27 -3.59 -6.96
C ASN A 170 -2.00 -3.93 -8.27
N LEU A 171 -1.27 -4.12 -9.35
CA LEU A 171 -1.80 -4.38 -10.68
C LEU A 171 -2.58 -5.72 -10.79
N GLN A 172 -2.38 -6.64 -9.84
CA GLN A 172 -3.09 -7.91 -9.79
C GLN A 172 -4.61 -7.74 -9.59
N TYR A 173 -5.02 -6.65 -8.95
CA TYR A 173 -6.43 -6.37 -8.67
C TYR A 173 -6.98 -5.36 -9.67
N GLN A 174 -7.66 -5.85 -10.72
CA GLN A 174 -8.06 -5.02 -11.87
C GLN A 174 -9.52 -4.54 -11.82
N GLY A 175 -10.39 -5.22 -11.07
CA GLY A 175 -11.81 -4.87 -11.06
C GLY A 175 -12.47 -5.17 -12.41
N ILE A 176 -12.53 -6.45 -12.78
CA ILE A 176 -13.05 -6.94 -14.06
C ILE A 176 -14.52 -7.30 -13.91
N PHE A 177 -15.38 -6.67 -14.73
CA PHE A 177 -16.83 -6.82 -14.69
C PHE A 177 -17.42 -6.95 -16.09
N GLY A 178 -18.73 -7.24 -16.15
CA GLY A 178 -19.51 -7.24 -17.38
C GLY A 178 -19.96 -5.83 -17.82
N PHE A 179 -20.63 -5.78 -18.98
CA PHE A 179 -21.09 -4.53 -19.60
C PHE A 179 -22.04 -3.71 -18.71
N ARG A 180 -22.78 -4.35 -17.81
CA ARG A 180 -23.71 -3.71 -16.86
C ARG A 180 -23.06 -2.55 -16.09
N VAL A 181 -21.78 -2.63 -15.78
CA VAL A 181 -21.05 -1.55 -15.08
C VAL A 181 -20.97 -0.28 -15.94
N LEU A 182 -20.92 -0.38 -17.28
CA LEU A 182 -20.95 0.77 -18.17
C LEU A 182 -22.35 1.41 -18.23
N GLU A 183 -23.40 0.59 -18.26
CA GLU A 183 -24.79 1.08 -18.21
C GLU A 183 -25.00 1.89 -16.92
N VAL A 184 -24.66 1.29 -15.78
CA VAL A 184 -24.76 1.96 -14.47
C VAL A 184 -23.92 3.24 -14.41
N ALA A 185 -22.77 3.24 -15.07
CA ALA A 185 -21.88 4.40 -15.16
C ALA A 185 -22.31 5.44 -16.20
N GLY A 186 -23.37 5.18 -17.01
CA GLY A 186 -23.77 6.04 -18.13
C GLY A 186 -22.69 6.15 -19.20
N LEU A 187 -21.96 5.05 -19.43
CA LEU A 187 -20.86 4.93 -20.39
C LEU A 187 -21.11 3.87 -21.47
N ASP A 188 -22.35 3.36 -21.57
CA ASP A 188 -22.75 2.33 -22.52
C ASP A 188 -22.50 2.76 -23.98
N GLU A 189 -22.77 4.02 -24.32
CA GLU A 189 -22.49 4.59 -25.66
C GLU A 189 -20.99 4.64 -25.99
N TYR A 190 -20.11 4.69 -24.98
CA TYR A 190 -18.65 4.70 -25.17
C TYR A 190 -18.06 3.30 -25.28
N GLY A 191 -18.80 2.27 -24.85
CA GLY A 191 -18.43 0.87 -25.00
C GLY A 191 -17.18 0.41 -24.26
N PHE A 192 -16.64 -0.72 -24.71
CA PHE A 192 -15.39 -1.30 -24.19
C PHE A 192 -14.16 -0.51 -24.64
N ILE A 193 -13.04 -0.63 -23.91
CA ILE A 193 -11.75 -0.18 -24.39
C ILE A 193 -11.26 -1.17 -25.48
N TYR A 194 -10.82 -0.63 -26.59
CA TYR A 194 -10.13 -1.42 -27.61
C TYR A 194 -8.62 -1.22 -27.53
N HIS A 195 -7.88 -2.32 -27.47
CA HIS A 195 -6.43 -2.29 -27.55
C HIS A 195 -5.95 -3.45 -28.46
N PRO A 196 -5.09 -3.18 -29.49
CA PRO A 196 -4.75 -4.19 -30.49
C PRO A 196 -4.02 -5.41 -29.94
N GLN A 197 -3.35 -5.27 -28.80
CA GLN A 197 -2.58 -6.35 -28.15
C GLN A 197 -3.29 -6.95 -26.93
N ILE A 198 -4.47 -6.45 -26.54
CA ILE A 198 -5.23 -6.95 -25.38
C ILE A 198 -6.68 -7.19 -25.81
N ALA A 199 -6.91 -8.36 -26.43
CA ALA A 199 -8.23 -8.70 -26.98
C ALA A 199 -9.33 -8.80 -25.90
N GLU A 200 -8.97 -9.14 -24.67
CA GLU A 200 -9.89 -9.28 -23.55
C GLU A 200 -10.62 -7.97 -23.23
N LEU A 201 -9.97 -6.81 -23.37
CA LEU A 201 -10.57 -5.50 -23.10
C LEU A 201 -11.75 -5.15 -24.00
N ALA A 202 -11.88 -5.81 -25.17
CA ALA A 202 -13.03 -5.65 -26.05
C ALA A 202 -14.28 -6.42 -25.57
N ASN A 203 -14.18 -7.23 -24.50
CA ASN A 203 -15.26 -8.08 -24.01
C ASN A 203 -15.55 -7.93 -22.51
N VAL A 204 -14.72 -7.17 -21.78
CA VAL A 204 -14.88 -6.97 -20.34
C VAL A 204 -14.70 -5.49 -19.98
N VAL A 205 -15.26 -5.12 -18.85
CA VAL A 205 -15.04 -3.81 -18.24
C VAL A 205 -13.97 -3.97 -17.15
N ASP A 206 -12.75 -3.62 -17.50
CA ASP A 206 -11.63 -3.55 -16.57
C ASP A 206 -11.49 -2.11 -16.06
N LEU A 207 -11.85 -1.88 -14.79
CA LEU A 207 -11.85 -0.55 -14.20
C LEU A 207 -10.44 0.00 -13.96
N LEU A 208 -9.46 -0.87 -13.69
CA LEU A 208 -8.05 -0.46 -13.59
C LEU A 208 -7.51 0.00 -14.95
N ALA A 209 -7.79 -0.78 -16.00
CA ALA A 209 -7.43 -0.42 -17.38
C ALA A 209 -8.06 0.92 -17.78
N ARG A 210 -9.29 1.21 -17.37
CA ARG A 210 -9.93 2.52 -17.61
C ARG A 210 -9.20 3.65 -16.88
N GLY A 211 -8.82 3.45 -15.63
CA GLY A 211 -7.98 4.39 -14.89
C GLY A 211 -6.67 4.68 -15.62
N ILE A 212 -5.97 3.64 -16.06
CA ILE A 212 -4.71 3.75 -16.83
C ILE A 212 -4.92 4.48 -18.15
N HIS A 213 -5.97 4.13 -18.91
CA HIS A 213 -6.22 4.69 -20.22
C HIS A 213 -6.55 6.19 -20.19
N PHE A 214 -7.40 6.62 -19.25
CA PHE A 214 -8.00 7.96 -19.26
C PHE A 214 -7.33 8.98 -18.32
N ALA A 215 -6.55 8.57 -17.33
CA ALA A 215 -5.90 9.52 -16.41
C ALA A 215 -4.91 10.45 -17.11
N ASP A 216 -4.75 11.67 -16.58
CA ASP A 216 -3.74 12.61 -17.07
C ASP A 216 -2.34 12.12 -16.70
N VAL A 217 -2.18 11.58 -15.49
CA VAL A 217 -0.95 10.96 -15.00
C VAL A 217 -1.27 9.64 -14.29
N ILE A 218 -0.41 8.66 -14.47
CA ILE A 218 -0.45 7.37 -13.80
C ILE A 218 0.76 7.30 -12.87
N ASN A 219 0.56 6.81 -11.65
CA ASN A 219 1.70 6.44 -10.83
C ASN A 219 1.53 5.08 -10.16
N THR A 220 2.63 4.53 -9.70
CA THR A 220 2.64 3.35 -8.85
C THR A 220 3.61 3.54 -7.69
N VAL A 221 3.64 2.59 -6.78
CA VAL A 221 4.16 2.73 -5.41
C VAL A 221 5.65 2.42 -5.25
N SER A 222 6.40 2.32 -6.36
CA SER A 222 7.87 2.29 -6.35
C SER A 222 8.44 2.55 -7.75
N GLU A 223 9.68 3.03 -7.83
CA GLU A 223 10.35 3.32 -9.11
C GLU A 223 10.67 2.02 -9.88
N ARG A 224 11.08 0.97 -9.17
CA ARG A 224 11.33 -0.35 -9.75
C ARG A 224 10.04 -0.99 -10.27
N TYR A 225 8.97 -0.95 -9.49
CA TYR A 225 7.70 -1.52 -9.92
C TYR A 225 7.12 -0.81 -11.15
N ALA A 226 7.28 0.51 -11.28
CA ALA A 226 6.89 1.24 -12.48
C ALA A 226 7.57 0.72 -13.76
N LYS A 227 8.79 0.17 -13.64
CA LYS A 227 9.50 -0.47 -14.74
C LYS A 227 9.08 -1.93 -14.96
N GLU A 228 8.88 -2.67 -13.88
CA GLU A 228 8.49 -4.07 -13.91
C GLU A 228 7.13 -4.27 -14.57
N ILE A 229 6.13 -3.45 -14.26
CA ILE A 229 4.77 -3.56 -14.83
C ILE A 229 4.69 -3.26 -16.34
N LEU A 230 5.76 -2.75 -16.95
CA LEU A 230 5.87 -2.61 -18.41
C LEU A 230 6.26 -3.92 -19.11
N THR A 231 6.56 -4.96 -18.35
CA THR A 231 6.96 -6.27 -18.86
C THR A 231 5.83 -7.29 -18.78
N PRO A 232 5.77 -8.29 -19.67
CA PRO A 232 4.74 -9.35 -19.59
C PRO A 232 4.78 -10.15 -18.28
N GLU A 233 5.93 -10.23 -17.62
CA GLU A 233 6.11 -10.98 -16.37
C GLU A 233 5.35 -10.36 -15.20
N TYR A 234 5.28 -9.01 -15.14
CA TYR A 234 4.68 -8.28 -14.02
C TYR A 234 3.47 -7.41 -14.41
N GLY A 235 3.19 -7.32 -15.71
CA GLY A 235 2.17 -6.41 -16.25
C GLY A 235 0.73 -6.93 -16.17
N GLU A 236 0.52 -8.15 -15.66
CA GLU A 236 -0.82 -8.75 -15.46
C GLU A 236 -1.71 -8.63 -16.71
N LYS A 237 -1.12 -8.78 -17.91
CA LYS A 237 -1.71 -8.58 -19.25
C LYS A 237 -2.03 -7.12 -19.62
N LEU A 238 -1.78 -6.16 -18.75
CA LEU A 238 -1.95 -4.73 -19.02
C LEU A 238 -0.64 -4.04 -19.45
N ASP A 239 0.47 -4.77 -19.52
CA ASP A 239 1.77 -4.23 -19.95
C ASP A 239 1.73 -3.52 -21.32
N PRO A 240 0.97 -3.97 -22.35
CA PRO A 240 0.90 -3.20 -23.60
C PRO A 240 0.23 -1.83 -23.40
N LEU A 241 -0.87 -1.77 -22.63
CA LEU A 241 -1.54 -0.51 -22.34
C LEU A 241 -0.66 0.43 -21.49
N LEU A 242 0.10 -0.12 -20.55
CA LEU A 242 1.05 0.66 -19.73
C LEU A 242 2.23 1.17 -20.59
N ARG A 243 2.73 0.39 -21.53
CA ARG A 243 3.78 0.85 -22.48
C ARG A 243 3.29 2.00 -23.35
N ASP A 244 2.04 1.98 -23.81
CA ASP A 244 1.44 3.08 -24.58
C ASP A 244 1.32 4.38 -23.77
N ARG A 245 1.36 4.26 -22.45
CA ARG A 245 1.23 5.38 -21.51
C ARG A 245 2.48 5.60 -20.65
N GLN A 246 3.62 5.02 -21.04
CA GLN A 246 4.86 5.06 -20.24
C GLN A 246 5.41 6.48 -20.01
N ASP A 247 5.13 7.42 -20.90
CA ASP A 247 5.49 8.84 -20.78
C ASP A 247 4.75 9.55 -19.60
N ARG A 248 3.66 8.95 -19.15
CA ARG A 248 2.79 9.43 -18.06
C ARG A 248 2.84 8.54 -16.82
N LEU A 249 3.66 7.50 -16.83
CA LEU A 249 3.82 6.55 -15.73
C LEU A 249 5.01 6.92 -14.85
N PHE A 250 4.75 7.11 -13.56
CA PHE A 250 5.75 7.46 -12.55
C PHE A 250 5.75 6.45 -11.40
N GLY A 251 6.90 6.26 -10.76
CA GLY A 251 7.03 5.47 -9.54
C GLY A 251 7.35 6.38 -8.36
N ILE A 252 6.57 6.30 -7.28
CA ILE A 252 6.81 7.02 -6.03
C ILE A 252 6.71 6.03 -4.88
N LEU A 253 7.81 5.82 -4.17
CA LEU A 253 7.85 4.92 -3.02
C LEU A 253 6.91 5.43 -1.91
N ASN A 254 6.11 4.54 -1.32
CA ASN A 254 5.32 4.87 -0.15
C ASN A 254 6.22 5.22 1.04
N GLY A 255 5.70 6.05 1.93
CA GLY A 255 6.34 6.37 3.19
C GLY A 255 5.87 5.49 4.35
N LEU A 256 6.49 5.68 5.50
CA LEU A 256 6.03 5.17 6.79
C LEU A 256 5.46 6.31 7.64
N ASP A 257 4.41 6.01 8.40
CA ASP A 257 3.92 6.89 9.45
C ASP A 257 4.84 6.74 10.69
N TYR A 258 5.67 7.74 10.93
CA TYR A 258 6.62 7.73 12.06
C TYR A 258 5.97 8.03 13.42
N GLU A 259 4.67 8.37 13.45
CA GLU A 259 3.90 8.39 14.70
C GLU A 259 3.51 6.95 15.10
N GLU A 260 3.23 6.09 14.13
CA GLU A 260 2.88 4.68 14.36
C GLU A 260 4.13 3.80 14.49
N TYR A 261 5.12 3.98 13.59
CA TYR A 261 6.33 3.13 13.53
C TYR A 261 7.55 3.87 14.07
N ASN A 262 7.66 3.96 15.40
CA ASN A 262 8.79 4.59 16.07
C ASN A 262 9.22 3.78 17.31
N PRO A 263 10.37 3.07 17.26
CA PRO A 263 10.80 2.23 18.37
C PRO A 263 11.07 3.02 19.67
N ALA A 264 11.32 4.34 19.59
CA ALA A 264 11.51 5.17 20.77
C ALA A 264 10.21 5.44 21.55
N THR A 265 9.06 5.33 20.92
CA THR A 265 7.74 5.67 21.50
C THR A 265 6.69 4.59 21.32
N ASP A 266 7.01 3.47 20.69
CA ASP A 266 6.09 2.38 20.46
C ASP A 266 5.61 1.75 21.77
N LYS A 267 4.31 1.77 21.99
CA LYS A 267 3.66 1.25 23.20
C LYS A 267 3.50 -0.27 23.25
N TYR A 268 3.76 -0.95 22.12
CA TYR A 268 3.55 -2.39 21.97
C TYR A 268 4.83 -3.21 22.19
N ILE A 269 5.99 -2.59 22.15
CA ILE A 269 7.27 -3.24 22.42
C ILE A 269 7.61 -3.20 23.92
N VAL A 270 8.40 -4.14 24.38
CA VAL A 270 8.72 -4.30 25.80
C VAL A 270 9.70 -3.23 26.27
N ARG A 271 10.66 -2.89 25.44
CA ARG A 271 11.67 -1.87 25.71
C ARG A 271 11.78 -0.92 24.54
N ASN A 272 11.51 0.37 24.78
CA ASN A 272 11.75 1.41 23.79
C ASN A 272 13.25 1.60 23.60
N PHE A 273 13.65 1.89 22.37
CA PHE A 273 15.04 2.10 21.97
C PHE A 273 15.10 3.03 20.75
N ASP A 274 16.29 3.50 20.48
CA ASP A 274 16.61 4.30 19.30
C ASP A 274 17.94 3.82 18.70
N ARG A 275 18.41 4.52 17.65
CA ARG A 275 19.67 4.20 16.98
C ARG A 275 20.89 4.27 17.90
N GLU A 276 20.86 5.15 18.89
CA GLU A 276 21.98 5.36 19.84
C GLU A 276 21.97 4.30 20.96
N HIS A 277 20.82 3.73 21.26
CA HIS A 277 20.58 2.76 22.35
C HIS A 277 20.11 1.39 21.81
N LEU A 278 20.74 0.89 20.74
CA LEU A 278 20.41 -0.40 20.12
C LEU A 278 20.67 -1.62 21.03
N ASP A 279 21.53 -1.48 22.03
CA ASP A 279 21.77 -2.51 23.05
C ASP A 279 20.52 -2.86 23.85
N LEU A 280 19.59 -1.92 24.02
CA LEU A 280 18.30 -2.15 24.68
C LEU A 280 17.38 -3.09 23.88
N ARG A 281 17.63 -3.23 22.58
CA ARG A 281 16.85 -4.08 21.68
C ARG A 281 16.86 -5.57 22.09
N ILE A 282 17.88 -5.99 22.82
CA ILE A 282 17.99 -7.36 23.30
C ILE A 282 16.82 -7.78 24.20
N GLU A 283 16.26 -6.85 24.98
CA GLU A 283 15.10 -7.12 25.84
C GLU A 283 13.86 -7.47 25.00
N ASN A 284 13.68 -6.83 23.82
CA ASN A 284 12.60 -7.13 22.89
C ASN A 284 12.79 -8.52 22.23
N LYS A 285 14.02 -8.89 21.91
CA LYS A 285 14.33 -10.22 21.36
C LYS A 285 13.97 -11.32 22.34
N LEU A 286 14.46 -11.24 23.59
CA LEU A 286 14.17 -12.22 24.63
C LEU A 286 12.67 -12.32 24.94
N ALA A 287 11.98 -11.17 24.97
CA ALA A 287 10.53 -11.13 25.15
C ALA A 287 9.77 -11.79 23.99
N LEU A 288 10.21 -11.56 22.74
CA LEU A 288 9.61 -12.20 21.57
C LEU A 288 9.83 -13.71 21.58
N GLN A 289 11.03 -14.17 21.90
CA GLN A 289 11.33 -15.60 22.05
C GLN A 289 10.40 -16.24 23.07
N ARG A 290 10.25 -15.64 24.26
CA ARG A 290 9.35 -16.12 25.32
C ARG A 290 7.90 -16.16 24.86
N GLU A 291 7.40 -15.10 24.25
CA GLU A 291 6.02 -15.00 23.76
C GLU A 291 5.73 -16.02 22.65
N ALA A 292 6.72 -16.30 21.80
CA ALA A 292 6.65 -17.28 20.73
C ALA A 292 6.87 -18.74 21.22
N GLY A 293 7.15 -18.97 22.50
CA GLY A 293 7.44 -20.29 23.04
C GLY A 293 8.79 -20.87 22.59
N LEU A 294 9.73 -20.00 22.24
CA LEU A 294 11.10 -20.37 21.88
C LEU A 294 12.03 -20.23 23.09
N PRO A 295 13.13 -21.02 23.17
CA PRO A 295 14.18 -20.79 24.16
C PRO A 295 14.74 -19.37 24.07
N GLU A 296 14.86 -18.70 25.20
CA GLU A 296 15.48 -17.37 25.29
C GLU A 296 16.99 -17.51 25.14
N ASP A 297 17.50 -17.03 24.00
CA ASP A 297 18.94 -17.01 23.71
C ASP A 297 19.29 -15.73 22.95
N PRO A 298 20.07 -14.83 23.54
CA PRO A 298 20.46 -13.57 22.88
C PRO A 298 21.37 -13.76 21.66
N LEU A 299 22.07 -14.91 21.57
CA LEU A 299 23.07 -15.15 20.52
C LEU A 299 22.54 -15.90 19.30
N VAL A 300 21.44 -16.64 19.43
CA VAL A 300 20.83 -17.35 18.30
C VAL A 300 20.18 -16.34 17.35
N PRO A 301 20.51 -16.34 16.04
CA PRO A 301 19.86 -15.48 15.06
C PRO A 301 18.35 -15.76 15.00
N LEU A 302 17.52 -14.73 15.17
CA LEU A 302 16.07 -14.80 15.12
C LEU A 302 15.56 -14.15 13.83
N ILE A 303 14.97 -14.95 12.96
CA ILE A 303 14.38 -14.51 11.71
C ILE A 303 12.86 -14.31 11.93
N GLY A 304 12.38 -13.09 11.68
CA GLY A 304 10.96 -12.75 11.71
C GLY A 304 10.35 -12.64 10.32
N MET A 305 9.09 -13.02 10.20
CA MET A 305 8.28 -12.80 9.00
C MET A 305 6.87 -12.41 9.41
N VAL A 306 6.38 -11.29 8.89
CA VAL A 306 5.00 -10.82 9.08
C VAL A 306 4.38 -10.64 7.71
N SER A 307 3.41 -11.47 7.36
CA SER A 307 2.86 -11.43 5.99
C SER A 307 1.52 -12.15 5.90
N ARG A 308 0.71 -11.76 4.91
CA ARG A 308 -0.39 -12.59 4.45
C ARG A 308 0.18 -13.87 3.81
N LEU A 309 -0.31 -15.05 4.20
CA LEU A 309 0.11 -16.32 3.64
C LEU A 309 -0.51 -16.48 2.25
N ALA A 310 0.25 -16.16 1.22
CA ALA A 310 -0.14 -16.20 -0.18
C ALA A 310 1.08 -16.46 -1.07
N ASP A 311 0.87 -17.00 -2.28
CA ASP A 311 1.93 -17.28 -3.26
C ASP A 311 2.79 -16.05 -3.58
N GLN A 312 2.17 -14.88 -3.64
CA GLN A 312 2.86 -13.59 -3.83
C GLN A 312 4.03 -13.40 -2.86
N LYS A 313 3.91 -13.90 -1.64
CA LYS A 313 4.88 -13.64 -0.55
C LYS A 313 6.04 -14.64 -0.48
N GLY A 314 6.13 -15.57 -1.45
CA GLY A 314 7.25 -16.48 -1.60
C GLY A 314 7.29 -17.63 -0.61
N PHE A 315 6.14 -18.00 -0.03
CA PHE A 315 6.05 -19.15 0.87
C PHE A 315 6.37 -20.47 0.18
N ASP A 316 6.11 -20.57 -1.13
CA ASP A 316 6.50 -21.73 -1.95
C ASP A 316 8.02 -21.89 -2.07
N LEU A 317 8.80 -20.80 -2.17
CA LEU A 317 10.26 -20.87 -2.13
C LEU A 317 10.75 -21.28 -0.74
N LEU A 318 10.23 -20.64 0.30
CA LEU A 318 10.63 -20.91 1.66
C LEU A 318 10.34 -22.37 2.05
N ALA A 319 9.18 -22.88 1.64
CA ALA A 319 8.79 -24.27 1.89
C ALA A 319 9.76 -25.30 1.28
N GLN A 320 10.32 -25.01 0.10
CA GLN A 320 11.27 -25.91 -0.58
C GLN A 320 12.59 -26.07 0.17
N ILE A 321 12.99 -25.08 0.94
CA ILE A 321 14.29 -25.04 1.62
C ILE A 321 14.20 -25.10 3.14
N PHE A 322 13.00 -25.08 3.72
CA PHE A 322 12.81 -24.88 5.16
C PHE A 322 13.52 -25.94 6.00
N ASP A 323 13.36 -27.22 5.65
CA ASP A 323 14.05 -28.32 6.34
C ASP A 323 15.58 -28.16 6.25
N ALA A 324 16.09 -27.88 5.05
CA ALA A 324 17.53 -27.68 4.84
C ALA A 324 18.08 -26.45 5.61
N LEU A 325 17.31 -25.37 5.72
CA LEU A 325 17.68 -24.20 6.51
C LEU A 325 17.78 -24.53 8.00
N MET A 326 16.76 -25.21 8.52
CA MET A 326 16.70 -25.58 9.94
C MET A 326 17.77 -26.60 10.31
N ASP A 327 18.15 -27.50 9.40
CA ASP A 327 19.20 -28.47 9.61
C ASP A 327 20.61 -27.86 9.52
N ALA A 328 20.81 -26.93 8.58
CA ALA A 328 22.14 -26.36 8.31
C ALA A 328 22.50 -25.17 9.21
N LEU A 329 21.51 -24.38 9.66
CA LEU A 329 21.74 -23.12 10.35
C LEU A 329 21.21 -23.14 11.78
N PRO A 330 21.97 -22.59 12.76
CA PRO A 330 21.52 -22.48 14.16
C PRO A 330 20.62 -21.27 14.34
N ILE A 331 19.44 -21.29 13.74
CA ILE A 331 18.49 -20.17 13.73
C ILE A 331 17.20 -20.50 14.48
N GLN A 332 16.52 -19.45 14.91
CA GLN A 332 15.10 -19.46 15.27
C GLN A 332 14.30 -18.71 14.22
N PHE A 333 13.03 -19.12 14.03
CA PHE A 333 12.12 -18.54 13.05
C PHE A 333 10.76 -18.25 13.68
N VAL A 334 10.24 -17.02 13.46
CA VAL A 334 8.90 -16.60 13.91
C VAL A 334 8.11 -16.09 12.72
N LEU A 335 6.97 -16.72 12.44
CA LEU A 335 6.02 -16.31 11.41
C LEU A 335 4.71 -15.82 12.04
N LEU A 336 4.28 -14.60 11.68
CA LEU A 336 2.95 -14.07 11.99
C LEU A 336 2.21 -13.80 10.70
N GLY A 337 1.00 -14.31 10.58
CA GLY A 337 0.12 -14.03 9.45
C GLY A 337 -1.03 -15.00 9.33
N THR A 338 -1.92 -14.73 8.38
CA THR A 338 -3.04 -15.58 8.02
C THR A 338 -3.27 -15.49 6.52
N GLY A 339 -3.97 -16.45 5.93
CA GLY A 339 -4.24 -16.48 4.49
C GLY A 339 -4.59 -17.88 4.00
N ASP A 340 -3.87 -18.38 3.00
CA ASP A 340 -4.14 -19.65 2.35
C ASP A 340 -4.02 -20.83 3.31
N GLN A 341 -5.01 -21.71 3.32
CA GLN A 341 -5.08 -22.89 4.20
C GLN A 341 -3.95 -23.89 3.92
N HIS A 342 -3.48 -23.98 2.68
CA HIS A 342 -2.34 -24.80 2.33
C HIS A 342 -1.10 -24.40 3.12
N TYR A 343 -0.78 -23.09 3.14
CA TYR A 343 0.35 -22.57 3.91
C TYR A 343 0.13 -22.64 5.41
N HIS A 344 -1.11 -22.45 5.91
CA HIS A 344 -1.43 -22.70 7.32
C HIS A 344 -1.01 -24.12 7.74
N ASN A 345 -1.45 -25.13 7.01
CA ASN A 345 -1.16 -26.52 7.32
C ASN A 345 0.34 -26.85 7.26
N LEU A 346 0.99 -26.32 6.21
CA LEU A 346 2.42 -26.55 5.98
C LEU A 346 3.29 -25.94 7.08
N PHE A 347 3.08 -24.67 7.41
CA PHE A 347 3.89 -24.00 8.43
C PHE A 347 3.58 -24.46 9.85
N GLN A 348 2.33 -24.89 10.13
CA GLN A 348 2.04 -25.60 11.38
C GLN A 348 2.78 -26.94 11.48
N LYS A 349 2.98 -27.66 10.37
CA LYS A 349 3.82 -28.85 10.36
C LYS A 349 5.27 -28.49 10.72
N PHE A 350 5.86 -27.49 10.08
CA PHE A 350 7.22 -27.04 10.39
C PHE A 350 7.38 -26.60 11.86
N ALA A 351 6.37 -25.92 12.43
CA ALA A 351 6.40 -25.54 13.84
C ALA A 351 6.42 -26.75 14.79
N ARG A 352 5.77 -27.87 14.42
CA ARG A 352 5.83 -29.13 15.18
C ARG A 352 7.17 -29.84 14.98
N ASP A 353 7.63 -29.94 13.74
CA ASP A 353 8.85 -30.69 13.39
C ASP A 353 10.10 -30.01 13.99
N TYR A 354 10.09 -28.67 14.08
CA TYR A 354 11.16 -27.85 14.64
C TYR A 354 10.75 -27.14 15.94
N ALA A 355 10.03 -27.85 16.82
CA ALA A 355 9.62 -27.32 18.12
C ALA A 355 10.80 -26.73 18.90
N GLY A 356 10.64 -25.54 19.48
CA GLY A 356 11.69 -24.78 20.14
C GLY A 356 12.63 -24.00 19.20
N ARG A 357 12.44 -24.10 17.87
CA ARG A 357 13.20 -23.32 16.88
C ARG A 357 12.33 -22.63 15.86
N CYS A 358 11.09 -23.08 15.68
CA CYS A 358 10.11 -22.49 14.76
C CYS A 358 8.82 -22.21 15.50
N ALA A 359 8.33 -20.97 15.43
CA ALA A 359 7.02 -20.55 15.94
C ALA A 359 6.18 -19.96 14.82
N VAL A 360 4.90 -20.40 14.72
CA VAL A 360 3.96 -19.97 13.68
C VAL A 360 2.67 -19.51 14.35
N LEU A 361 2.38 -18.23 14.19
CA LEU A 361 1.27 -17.51 14.82
C LEU A 361 0.26 -17.13 13.75
N LEU A 362 -0.76 -17.99 13.55
CA LEU A 362 -1.75 -17.87 12.47
C LEU A 362 -2.90 -16.92 12.85
N THR A 363 -2.58 -15.64 12.95
CA THR A 363 -3.53 -14.60 13.32
C THR A 363 -3.15 -13.25 12.71
N PHE A 364 -4.10 -12.32 12.70
CA PHE A 364 -3.84 -10.90 12.44
C PHE A 364 -3.68 -10.17 13.79
N ASN A 365 -2.48 -9.68 14.08
CA ASN A 365 -2.16 -9.04 15.36
C ASN A 365 -1.11 -7.94 15.18
N THR A 366 -1.56 -6.69 15.10
CA THR A 366 -0.66 -5.53 14.93
C THR A 366 0.34 -5.34 16.07
N PRO A 367 -0.06 -5.41 17.36
CA PRO A 367 0.90 -5.36 18.48
C PRO A 367 2.01 -6.41 18.39
N LEU A 368 1.66 -7.65 18.01
CA LEU A 368 2.64 -8.72 17.86
C LEU A 368 3.56 -8.50 16.65
N ALA A 369 3.03 -7.94 15.55
CA ALA A 369 3.85 -7.57 14.39
C ALA A 369 4.94 -6.57 14.79
N GLN A 370 4.63 -5.53 15.56
CA GLN A 370 5.61 -4.56 16.05
C GLN A 370 6.65 -5.20 16.96
N ARG A 371 6.24 -6.16 17.82
CA ARG A 371 7.19 -6.93 18.63
C ARG A 371 8.11 -7.81 17.79
N ILE A 372 7.63 -8.36 16.66
CA ILE A 372 8.46 -9.10 15.71
C ILE A 372 9.48 -8.17 15.05
N TYR A 373 9.08 -6.98 14.57
CA TYR A 373 10.02 -6.01 14.02
C TYR A 373 11.08 -5.58 15.03
N ALA A 374 10.69 -5.37 16.29
CA ALA A 374 11.60 -4.95 17.34
C ALA A 374 12.50 -6.08 17.86
N GLY A 375 12.02 -7.33 17.87
CA GLY A 375 12.70 -8.47 18.50
C GLY A 375 13.49 -9.35 17.53
N SER A 376 13.12 -9.43 16.25
CA SER A 376 13.86 -10.24 15.28
C SER A 376 15.16 -9.57 14.83
N ASP A 377 16.22 -10.34 14.65
CA ASP A 377 17.50 -9.84 14.14
C ASP A 377 17.43 -9.61 12.63
N MET A 378 16.69 -10.45 11.93
CA MET A 378 16.50 -10.44 10.50
C MET A 378 15.01 -10.46 10.17
N PHE A 379 14.63 -9.81 9.07
CA PHE A 379 13.25 -9.79 8.60
C PHE A 379 13.16 -10.30 7.17
N LEU A 380 12.37 -11.35 6.95
CA LEU A 380 12.34 -12.10 5.69
C LEU A 380 11.18 -11.68 4.80
N MET A 381 11.45 -11.31 3.54
CA MET A 381 10.47 -11.00 2.50
C MET A 381 10.89 -11.59 1.14
N PRO A 382 10.68 -12.89 0.87
CA PRO A 382 11.10 -13.57 -0.36
C PRO A 382 10.05 -13.42 -1.48
N SER A 383 9.41 -12.29 -1.58
CA SER A 383 8.22 -12.07 -2.41
C SER A 383 8.46 -12.34 -3.90
N ARG A 384 7.49 -12.97 -4.57
CA ARG A 384 7.48 -13.16 -6.02
C ARG A 384 7.40 -11.82 -6.75
N PHE A 385 6.58 -10.93 -6.25
CA PHE A 385 6.54 -9.51 -6.60
C PHE A 385 6.07 -8.71 -5.39
N GLU A 386 6.54 -7.48 -5.27
CA GLU A 386 6.19 -6.60 -4.15
C GLU A 386 6.11 -5.15 -4.65
N PRO A 387 4.93 -4.62 -4.95
CA PRO A 387 4.80 -3.28 -5.51
C PRO A 387 5.56 -2.20 -4.74
N CYS A 388 5.40 -2.18 -3.43
CA CYS A 388 6.17 -1.32 -2.52
C CYS A 388 6.82 -2.14 -1.40
N GLY A 389 6.01 -2.86 -0.63
CA GLY A 389 6.43 -3.42 0.65
C GLY A 389 6.59 -2.33 1.72
N LEU A 390 5.96 -2.54 2.88
CA LEU A 390 6.17 -1.71 4.07
C LEU A 390 7.03 -2.45 5.10
N GLY A 391 6.93 -3.77 5.13
CA GLY A 391 7.58 -4.62 6.13
C GLY A 391 9.09 -4.44 6.21
N GLN A 392 9.80 -4.34 5.07
CA GLN A 392 11.25 -4.09 5.05
C GLN A 392 11.60 -2.71 5.61
N MET A 393 10.83 -1.68 5.28
CA MET A 393 11.08 -0.32 5.78
C MET A 393 10.81 -0.25 7.29
N ILE A 394 9.75 -0.89 7.78
CA ILE A 394 9.47 -0.99 9.22
C ILE A 394 10.59 -1.77 9.91
N ALA A 395 11.00 -2.93 9.37
CA ALA A 395 12.09 -3.74 9.91
C ALA A 395 13.38 -2.91 10.04
N MET A 396 13.78 -2.20 8.98
CA MET A 396 14.94 -1.30 8.99
C MET A 396 14.80 -0.20 10.05
N ARG A 397 13.62 0.40 10.17
CA ARG A 397 13.33 1.42 11.20
C ARG A 397 13.46 0.88 12.62
N TYR A 398 13.22 -0.42 12.83
CA TYR A 398 13.35 -1.13 14.12
C TYR A 398 14.69 -1.88 14.28
N GLY A 399 15.65 -1.69 13.38
CA GLY A 399 16.96 -2.32 13.43
C GLY A 399 16.94 -3.84 13.19
N SER A 400 15.91 -4.36 12.52
CA SER A 400 15.86 -5.74 12.00
C SER A 400 16.31 -5.72 10.54
N ILE A 401 17.39 -6.46 10.23
CA ILE A 401 18.02 -6.39 8.91
C ILE A 401 17.20 -7.19 7.88
N PRO A 402 16.80 -6.58 6.76
CA PRO A 402 15.94 -7.25 5.78
C PRO A 402 16.70 -8.27 4.94
N ILE A 403 16.04 -9.41 4.68
CA ILE A 403 16.44 -10.40 3.68
C ILE A 403 15.31 -10.44 2.66
N VAL A 404 15.57 -9.99 1.41
CA VAL A 404 14.51 -9.75 0.44
C VAL A 404 14.84 -10.30 -0.93
N ARG A 405 13.81 -10.57 -1.74
CA ARG A 405 14.00 -10.64 -3.18
C ARG A 405 14.02 -9.23 -3.78
N ALA A 406 14.93 -9.01 -4.73
CA ALA A 406 15.12 -7.70 -5.39
C ALA A 406 14.03 -7.47 -6.45
N THR A 407 12.81 -7.13 -6.00
CA THR A 407 11.65 -6.81 -6.85
C THR A 407 10.91 -5.60 -6.30
N GLY A 408 10.33 -4.78 -7.17
CA GLY A 408 9.52 -3.62 -6.82
C GLY A 408 10.16 -2.74 -5.75
N GLY A 409 9.38 -2.37 -4.74
CA GLY A 409 9.86 -1.52 -3.64
C GLY A 409 10.92 -2.18 -2.75
N LEU A 410 11.05 -3.51 -2.75
CA LEU A 410 12.15 -4.19 -2.05
C LEU A 410 13.49 -3.85 -2.69
N ALA A 411 13.55 -3.83 -4.03
CA ALA A 411 14.76 -3.44 -4.77
C ALA A 411 15.09 -1.95 -4.63
N ASP A 412 14.07 -1.09 -4.42
CA ASP A 412 14.28 0.34 -4.24
C ASP A 412 14.75 0.71 -2.82
N THR A 413 14.52 -0.15 -1.84
CA THR A 413 14.77 0.14 -0.42
C THR A 413 15.91 -0.66 0.19
N VAL A 414 16.19 -1.85 -0.31
CA VAL A 414 17.22 -2.76 0.23
C VAL A 414 18.34 -2.94 -0.78
N GLN A 415 19.51 -2.44 -0.43
CA GLN A 415 20.75 -2.63 -1.18
C GLN A 415 21.49 -3.87 -0.62
N ASP A 416 21.90 -4.78 -1.52
CA ASP A 416 22.60 -5.99 -1.11
C ASP A 416 23.93 -5.68 -0.42
N PHE A 417 24.14 -6.28 0.76
CA PHE A 417 25.33 -6.04 1.58
C PHE A 417 26.58 -6.71 1.00
N ASN A 418 27.61 -5.91 0.80
CA ASN A 418 28.94 -6.36 0.40
C ASN A 418 29.91 -6.28 1.59
N PRO A 419 30.33 -7.39 2.18
CA PRO A 419 31.21 -7.39 3.36
C PRO A 419 32.63 -6.88 3.05
N ARG A 420 33.06 -6.81 1.77
CA ARG A 420 34.37 -6.29 1.39
C ARG A 420 34.42 -4.76 1.40
N THR A 421 33.33 -4.11 0.96
CA THR A 421 33.24 -2.62 0.92
C THR A 421 32.54 -2.07 2.15
N GLY A 422 31.77 -2.90 2.87
CA GLY A 422 30.91 -2.50 3.98
C GLY A 422 29.65 -1.76 3.52
N GLU A 423 29.33 -1.72 2.21
CA GLU A 423 28.14 -1.07 1.64
C GLU A 423 26.95 -2.02 1.65
N GLY A 424 25.74 -1.44 1.61
CA GLY A 424 24.46 -2.16 1.60
C GLY A 424 23.66 -1.98 2.88
N THR A 425 22.40 -2.42 2.84
CA THR A 425 21.40 -2.22 3.90
C THR A 425 20.64 -3.50 4.23
N GLY A 426 21.00 -4.63 3.65
CA GLY A 426 20.36 -5.92 3.87
C GLY A 426 20.92 -6.99 2.97
N PHE A 427 20.20 -8.09 2.82
CA PHE A 427 20.63 -9.21 1.99
C PHE A 427 19.59 -9.45 0.91
N ALA A 428 19.99 -9.20 -0.34
CA ALA A 428 19.08 -9.32 -1.49
C ALA A 428 19.48 -10.50 -2.39
N PHE A 429 18.48 -11.11 -3.04
CA PHE A 429 18.66 -12.08 -4.10
C PHE A 429 17.75 -11.71 -5.28
N GLU A 430 18.18 -12.02 -6.51
CA GLU A 430 17.48 -11.56 -7.73
C GLU A 430 16.48 -12.58 -8.28
N HIS A 431 16.92 -13.83 -8.49
CA HIS A 431 16.09 -14.82 -9.15
C HIS A 431 15.08 -15.42 -8.19
N TYR A 432 13.85 -15.64 -8.67
CA TYR A 432 12.81 -16.32 -7.89
C TYR A 432 13.13 -17.82 -7.83
N HIS A 433 14.12 -18.17 -7.02
CA HIS A 433 14.65 -19.52 -6.91
C HIS A 433 15.01 -19.86 -5.46
N ALA A 434 14.66 -21.07 -5.02
CA ALA A 434 14.80 -21.49 -3.63
C ALA A 434 16.25 -21.44 -3.11
N MET A 435 17.23 -21.82 -3.95
CA MET A 435 18.65 -21.80 -3.55
C MET A 435 19.24 -20.40 -3.47
N ASP A 436 18.71 -19.44 -4.23
CA ASP A 436 19.12 -18.03 -4.12
C ASP A 436 18.65 -17.46 -2.77
N LEU A 437 17.41 -17.81 -2.36
CA LEU A 437 16.89 -17.50 -1.03
C LEU A 437 17.72 -18.15 0.08
N PHE A 438 18.07 -19.45 -0.07
CA PHE A 438 18.91 -20.16 0.88
C PHE A 438 20.28 -19.45 1.05
N ALA A 439 20.90 -19.07 -0.06
CA ALA A 439 22.19 -18.36 -0.05
C ALA A 439 22.09 -16.99 0.63
N ALA A 440 21.01 -16.23 0.37
CA ALA A 440 20.80 -14.92 1.02
C ALA A 440 20.62 -15.04 2.53
N ILE A 441 19.83 -16.01 3.00
CA ILE A 441 19.67 -16.29 4.44
C ILE A 441 21.00 -16.72 5.06
N THR A 442 21.73 -17.62 4.40
CA THR A 442 23.04 -18.07 4.89
C THR A 442 24.02 -16.91 5.02
N ARG A 443 24.09 -16.02 4.02
CA ARG A 443 24.94 -14.82 4.07
C ARG A 443 24.58 -13.92 5.25
N ALA A 444 23.28 -13.73 5.52
CA ALA A 444 22.83 -12.93 6.65
C ALA A 444 23.27 -13.55 7.98
N VAL A 445 23.04 -14.85 8.17
CA VAL A 445 23.43 -15.60 9.38
C VAL A 445 24.94 -15.60 9.59
N GLU A 446 25.74 -15.74 8.51
CA GLU A 446 27.20 -15.66 8.61
C GLU A 446 27.69 -14.26 9.02
N ASN A 447 27.09 -13.19 8.50
CA ASN A 447 27.44 -11.82 8.88
C ASN A 447 26.97 -11.45 10.29
N TYR A 448 25.90 -12.07 10.80
CA TYR A 448 25.43 -11.88 12.17
C TYR A 448 26.48 -12.28 13.22
N LYS A 449 27.37 -13.20 12.89
CA LYS A 449 28.49 -13.63 13.76
C LYS A 449 29.51 -12.52 14.04
N TYR A 450 29.42 -11.38 13.33
CA TYR A 450 30.32 -10.24 13.47
C TYR A 450 29.56 -9.05 14.07
N PRO A 451 29.54 -8.88 15.42
CA PRO A 451 28.69 -7.89 16.10
C PRO A 451 28.89 -6.45 15.62
N ALA A 452 30.14 -6.06 15.31
CA ALA A 452 30.45 -4.71 14.83
C ALA A 452 29.84 -4.45 13.44
N THR A 453 29.92 -5.41 12.52
CA THR A 453 29.31 -5.32 11.19
C THR A 453 27.79 -5.27 11.31
N TRP A 454 27.22 -6.12 12.17
CA TRP A 454 25.77 -6.15 12.37
C TRP A 454 25.23 -4.84 12.94
N ARG A 455 25.92 -4.33 13.96
CA ARG A 455 25.60 -3.01 14.55
C ARG A 455 25.66 -1.88 13.53
N MET A 456 26.70 -1.86 12.70
CA MET A 456 26.83 -0.88 11.61
C MET A 456 25.65 -0.93 10.63
N LEU A 457 25.18 -2.12 10.25
CA LEU A 457 24.00 -2.29 9.40
C LEU A 457 22.75 -1.72 10.08
N GLN A 458 22.52 -2.07 11.35
CA GLN A 458 21.37 -1.58 12.12
C GLN A 458 21.36 -0.05 12.24
N GLU A 459 22.49 0.57 12.56
CA GLU A 459 22.64 2.03 12.68
C GLU A 459 22.39 2.74 11.35
N ARG A 460 22.87 2.13 10.24
CA ARG A 460 22.64 2.64 8.89
C ARG A 460 21.18 2.59 8.51
N ASP A 461 20.54 1.46 8.70
CA ASP A 461 19.14 1.23 8.33
C ASP A 461 18.21 2.16 9.10
N MET A 462 18.42 2.30 10.42
CA MET A 462 17.64 3.20 11.25
C MET A 462 17.84 4.68 10.93
N ALA A 463 18.95 5.04 10.24
CA ALA A 463 19.22 6.40 9.79
C ALA A 463 18.53 6.76 8.46
N LEU A 464 17.99 5.78 7.73
CA LEU A 464 17.30 6.03 6.47
C LEU A 464 15.97 6.77 6.71
N ASP A 465 15.70 7.74 5.85
CA ASP A 465 14.41 8.46 5.86
C ASP A 465 13.41 7.80 4.91
N PHE A 466 12.46 7.07 5.49
CA PHE A 466 11.29 6.52 4.83
C PHE A 466 10.00 7.28 5.21
N SER A 467 10.09 8.48 5.73
CA SER A 467 8.91 9.25 6.12
C SER A 467 8.03 9.63 4.92
N TRP A 468 6.75 9.82 5.18
CA TRP A 468 5.82 10.35 4.19
C TRP A 468 6.19 11.75 3.72
N ASN A 469 6.90 12.55 4.51
CA ASN A 469 7.35 13.89 4.10
C ASN A 469 8.21 13.87 2.83
N ARG A 470 9.06 12.87 2.69
CA ARG A 470 9.88 12.66 1.48
C ARG A 470 9.01 12.31 0.26
N SER A 471 8.10 11.36 0.42
CA SER A 471 7.22 10.90 -0.67
C SER A 471 6.19 11.98 -1.05
N ALA A 472 5.63 12.70 -0.07
CA ALA A 472 4.66 13.76 -0.30
C ALA A 472 5.20 14.89 -1.19
N ARG A 473 6.47 15.24 -1.09
CA ARG A 473 7.10 16.22 -2.00
C ARG A 473 7.08 15.73 -3.46
N LYS A 474 7.39 14.46 -3.70
CA LYS A 474 7.30 13.85 -5.05
C LYS A 474 5.85 13.81 -5.56
N TYR A 475 4.87 13.55 -4.68
CA TYR A 475 3.44 13.62 -5.04
C TYR A 475 3.00 15.05 -5.39
N LEU A 476 3.48 16.04 -4.67
CA LEU A 476 3.21 17.45 -5.01
C LEU A 476 3.75 17.80 -6.41
N GLU A 477 4.97 17.39 -6.74
CA GLU A 477 5.54 17.53 -8.09
C GLU A 477 4.71 16.79 -9.14
N LEU A 478 4.22 15.59 -8.82
CA LEU A 478 3.36 14.80 -9.69
C LEU A 478 2.02 15.50 -9.96
N TYR A 479 1.43 16.17 -8.98
CA TYR A 479 0.21 16.94 -9.16
C TYR A 479 0.42 18.11 -10.12
N TYR A 480 1.54 18.81 -10.05
CA TYR A 480 1.89 19.85 -11.01
C TYR A 480 2.06 19.30 -12.43
N LYS A 481 2.69 18.13 -12.58
CA LYS A 481 2.78 17.43 -13.87
C LYS A 481 1.40 17.04 -14.42
N ALA A 482 0.48 16.62 -13.56
CA ALA A 482 -0.87 16.28 -13.99
C ALA A 482 -1.63 17.50 -14.56
N LEU A 483 -1.45 18.68 -13.95
CA LEU A 483 -2.00 19.94 -14.48
C LEU A 483 -1.36 20.32 -15.82
N GLU A 484 -0.05 20.14 -15.96
CA GLU A 484 0.66 20.35 -17.23
C GLU A 484 0.11 19.44 -18.34
N PHE A 485 -0.02 18.14 -18.08
CA PHE A 485 -0.59 17.18 -19.03
C PHE A 485 -2.07 17.43 -19.33
N ARG A 486 -2.81 18.03 -18.40
CA ARG A 486 -4.18 18.51 -18.63
C ARG A 486 -4.22 19.77 -19.48
N GLY A 487 -3.13 20.53 -19.57
CA GLY A 487 -3.04 21.82 -20.26
C GLY A 487 -3.67 22.98 -19.49
N VAL A 488 -3.67 22.90 -18.15
CA VAL A 488 -4.19 23.96 -17.27
C VAL A 488 -3.05 24.60 -16.47
N PRO A 489 -3.08 25.93 -16.28
CA PRO A 489 -2.04 26.59 -15.47
C PRO A 489 -2.15 26.14 -14.02
N ALA A 490 -1.00 25.82 -13.46
CA ALA A 490 -0.89 25.49 -12.05
C ALA A 490 -1.20 26.73 -11.18
N PRO A 491 -1.84 26.58 -10.01
CA PRO A 491 -1.81 27.62 -8.98
C PRO A 491 -0.36 27.97 -8.68
N ALA A 492 -0.05 29.27 -8.44
CA ALA A 492 1.33 29.64 -8.15
C ALA A 492 1.83 28.89 -6.90
N ALA A 493 3.01 28.28 -7.01
CA ALA A 493 3.61 27.53 -5.91
C ALA A 493 3.76 28.41 -4.66
N PRO A 494 3.50 27.89 -3.45
CA PRO A 494 3.84 28.60 -2.22
C PRO A 494 5.34 28.89 -2.26
N ALA A 495 5.72 30.14 -1.91
CA ALA A 495 7.13 30.51 -1.80
C ALA A 495 7.80 29.54 -0.82
N ALA A 496 8.89 28.90 -1.24
CA ALA A 496 9.68 28.08 -0.36
C ALA A 496 10.17 28.99 0.79
N GLU A 497 9.70 28.71 2.01
CA GLU A 497 10.33 29.30 3.19
C GLU A 497 11.77 28.73 3.24
N SER A 498 12.71 29.66 3.08
CA SER A 498 14.16 29.40 3.06
C SER A 498 14.68 28.98 4.43
#